data_abd4e2a912fd2ee1f4b7d8fe732781ac
#
_entry.id   abd4e2a912fd2ee1f4b7d8fe732781ac
#
_cell.length_a   1.000
_cell.length_b   1.000
_cell.length_c   1.000
_cell.angle_alpha   90.00
_cell.angle_beta   90.00
_cell.angle_gamma   90.00
#
_symmetry.space_group_name_H-M   'P 1'
#
loop_
_entity.id
_entity.type
_entity.pdbx_description
1 polymer ?
#
loop_
_entity_poly.entity_id
_entity_poly.type
_entity_poly.pdbx_seq_one_letter_code
_entity_poly.pdbx_strand_id
1 'polypeptide(L)'
;YKIKNNEDFDKKEKYLVFAGIGNFENLIEMLKINNFSIIKSLNYPDHYNYKQSDINKIKKIAKNCNAKIITTEKDFLRLSHENQKNISQIDVELEIINKDDFTKFLNRKI
;
A
#
# COMPACT_ATOMS: atom_id res chain seq x y z
N TYR A 1 11.28 5.19 -0.77
CA TYR A 1 10.53 3.92 -0.67
C TYR A 1 10.95 2.98 -1.77
N LYS A 2 11.06 1.74 -1.44
CA LYS A 2 11.38 0.70 -2.39
C LYS A 2 10.42 -0.46 -2.20
N ILE A 3 9.90 -0.99 -3.30
CA ILE A 3 9.01 -2.14 -3.24
C ILE A 3 9.85 -3.40 -3.31
N LYS A 4 9.84 -4.19 -2.24
CA LYS A 4 10.68 -5.38 -2.16
C LYS A 4 10.13 -6.53 -3.00
N ASN A 5 8.82 -6.63 -3.11
CA ASN A 5 8.17 -7.71 -3.87
C ASN A 5 7.54 -7.21 -5.16
N ASN A 6 8.19 -6.21 -5.77
CA ASN A 6 7.66 -5.58 -6.98
C ASN A 6 7.41 -6.58 -8.12
N GLU A 7 8.24 -7.61 -8.20
CA GLU A 7 8.15 -8.60 -9.26
C GLU A 7 6.96 -9.54 -9.12
N ASP A 8 6.36 -9.58 -7.94
CA ASP A 8 5.21 -10.44 -7.68
C ASP A 8 3.92 -9.90 -8.30
N PHE A 9 3.96 -8.68 -8.84
CA PHE A 9 2.76 -8.01 -9.34
C PHE A 9 2.79 -7.86 -10.84
N ASP A 10 1.67 -8.23 -11.47
CA ASP A 10 1.49 -8.05 -12.91
C ASP A 10 1.08 -6.60 -13.17
N LYS A 11 1.93 -5.86 -13.89
CA LYS A 11 1.67 -4.44 -14.15
C LYS A 11 0.59 -4.21 -15.20
N LYS A 12 0.12 -5.28 -15.82
CA LYS A 12 -0.99 -5.19 -16.77
C LYS A 12 -2.34 -5.20 -16.06
N GLU A 13 -2.37 -5.61 -14.80
CA GLU A 13 -3.60 -5.67 -14.02
C GLU A 13 -3.97 -4.29 -13.49
N LYS A 14 -5.25 -4.13 -13.18
CA LYS A 14 -5.74 -2.93 -12.50
C LYS A 14 -5.74 -3.18 -11.00
N TYR A 15 -5.43 -2.16 -10.23
CA TYR A 15 -5.31 -2.32 -8.79
C TYR A 15 -6.14 -1.31 -8.02
N LEU A 16 -6.73 -1.79 -6.94
CA LEU A 16 -7.33 -0.97 -5.90
C LEU A 16 -6.38 -1.02 -4.72
N VAL A 17 -5.99 0.13 -4.20
CA VAL A 17 -5.07 0.21 -3.07
C VAL A 17 -5.80 0.81 -1.88
N PHE A 18 -5.68 0.16 -0.72
CA PHE A 18 -6.19 0.74 0.51
C PHE A 18 -5.12 0.66 1.58
N ALA A 19 -5.10 1.62 2.48
CA ALA A 19 -4.12 1.63 3.57
C ALA A 19 -4.51 2.63 4.64
N GLY A 20 -4.11 2.35 5.87
CA GLY A 20 -4.24 3.27 7.00
C GLY A 20 -2.85 3.70 7.45
N ILE A 21 -2.22 4.56 6.69
CA ILE A 21 -0.86 5.06 6.97
C ILE A 21 -0.82 6.56 6.82
N GLY A 22 0.17 7.19 7.46
CA GLY A 22 0.29 8.63 7.45
C GLY A 22 0.70 9.23 6.12
N ASN A 23 1.41 8.46 5.28
CA ASN A 23 1.94 8.94 4.00
C ASN A 23 1.28 8.23 2.82
N PHE A 24 -0.05 8.21 2.83
CA PHE A 24 -0.79 7.47 1.80
C PHE A 24 -0.47 7.96 0.39
N GLU A 25 -0.39 9.27 0.20
CA GLU A 25 -0.13 9.83 -1.12
C GLU A 25 1.25 9.43 -1.65
N ASN A 26 2.23 9.35 -0.76
CA ASN A 26 3.56 8.90 -1.17
C ASN A 26 3.53 7.44 -1.62
N LEU A 27 2.73 6.62 -0.95
CA LEU A 27 2.55 5.22 -1.35
C LEU A 27 1.97 5.13 -2.76
N ILE A 28 0.92 5.89 -3.02
CA ILE A 28 0.28 5.87 -4.34
C ILE A 28 1.25 6.34 -5.42
N GLU A 29 1.98 7.41 -5.14
CA GLU A 29 2.94 7.95 -6.10
C GLU A 29 4.04 6.94 -6.42
N MET A 30 4.54 6.27 -5.39
CA MET A 30 5.56 5.25 -5.58
C MET A 30 5.04 4.09 -6.43
N LEU A 31 3.80 3.67 -6.20
CA LEU A 31 3.21 2.61 -6.99
C LEU A 31 3.08 3.02 -8.45
N LYS A 32 2.67 4.25 -8.70
CA LYS A 32 2.54 4.76 -10.07
C LYS A 32 3.90 4.84 -10.76
N ILE A 33 4.93 5.27 -10.04
CA ILE A 33 6.29 5.32 -10.57
C ILE A 33 6.76 3.92 -10.97
N ASN A 34 6.31 2.90 -10.24
CA ASN A 34 6.66 1.51 -10.53
C ASN A 34 5.68 0.87 -11.52
N ASN A 35 4.93 1.68 -12.24
CA ASN A 35 4.06 1.26 -13.34
C ASN A 35 2.82 0.47 -12.91
N PHE A 36 2.39 0.62 -11.67
CA PHE A 36 1.12 0.06 -11.23
C PHE A 36 -0.03 0.89 -11.79
N SER A 37 -1.04 0.22 -12.31
CA SER A 37 -2.25 0.89 -12.78
C SER A 37 -3.24 0.96 -11.63
N ILE A 38 -3.25 2.08 -10.91
CA ILE A 38 -4.11 2.29 -9.76
C ILE A 38 -5.40 2.94 -10.22
N ILE A 39 -6.50 2.19 -10.17
CA ILE A 39 -7.79 2.72 -10.60
C ILE A 39 -8.64 3.22 -9.45
N LYS A 40 -8.30 2.83 -8.22
CA LYS A 40 -9.03 3.26 -7.03
C LYS A 40 -8.09 3.26 -5.85
N SER A 41 -8.16 4.30 -5.04
CA SER A 41 -7.36 4.38 -3.81
C SER A 41 -8.28 4.76 -2.65
N LEU A 42 -8.13 4.07 -1.54
CA LEU A 42 -8.95 4.28 -0.35
C LEU A 42 -8.03 4.55 0.83
N ASN A 43 -8.08 5.77 1.33
CA ASN A 43 -7.22 6.22 2.42
C ASN A 43 -7.99 6.13 3.74
N TYR A 44 -7.50 5.29 4.64
CA TYR A 44 -8.08 5.15 5.98
C TYR A 44 -7.18 5.86 6.99
N PRO A 45 -7.72 6.20 8.17
CA PRO A 45 -6.88 6.80 9.21
C PRO A 45 -5.72 5.89 9.59
N ASP A 46 -4.62 6.49 10.04
CA ASP A 46 -3.45 5.74 10.49
C ASP A 46 -3.86 4.78 11.60
N HIS A 47 -3.37 3.54 11.52
CA HIS A 47 -3.67 2.47 12.48
C HIS A 47 -5.16 2.11 12.55
N TYR A 48 -5.86 2.27 11.43
CA TYR A 48 -7.29 2.00 11.38
C TYR A 48 -7.61 0.52 11.65
N ASN A 49 -8.63 0.26 12.43
CA ASN A 49 -9.12 -1.10 12.70
C ASN A 49 -10.23 -1.41 11.69
N TYR A 50 -9.93 -2.25 10.73
CA TYR A 50 -10.88 -2.57 9.66
C TYR A 50 -12.04 -3.41 10.20
N LYS A 51 -13.25 -2.96 9.91
CA LYS A 51 -14.46 -3.69 10.23
C LYS A 51 -14.80 -4.60 9.06
N GLN A 52 -15.61 -5.62 9.35
CA GLN A 52 -16.02 -6.52 8.27
C GLN A 52 -16.72 -5.76 7.15
N SER A 53 -17.51 -4.73 7.50
CA SER A 53 -18.19 -3.91 6.50
C SER A 53 -17.21 -3.16 5.61
N ASP A 54 -16.07 -2.73 6.15
CA ASP A 54 -15.04 -2.06 5.36
C ASP A 54 -14.47 -3.01 4.34
N ILE A 55 -14.12 -4.22 4.77
CA ILE A 55 -13.50 -5.21 3.89
C ILE A 55 -14.49 -5.65 2.81
N ASN A 56 -15.75 -5.85 3.19
CA ASN A 56 -16.78 -6.22 2.22
C ASN A 56 -16.93 -5.14 1.14
N LYS A 57 -16.90 -3.87 1.57
CA LYS A 57 -16.99 -2.75 0.64
C LYS A 57 -15.79 -2.69 -0.30
N ILE A 58 -14.59 -2.87 0.25
CA ILE A 58 -13.37 -2.87 -0.55
C ILE A 58 -13.43 -3.96 -1.62
N LYS A 59 -13.80 -5.16 -1.22
CA LYS A 59 -13.87 -6.29 -2.16
C LYS A 59 -14.95 -6.08 -3.21
N LYS A 60 -16.07 -5.47 -2.84
CA LYS A 60 -17.13 -5.18 -3.79
C LYS A 60 -16.70 -4.16 -4.83
N ILE A 61 -16.03 -3.09 -4.38
CA ILE A 61 -15.54 -2.08 -5.30
C ILE A 61 -14.53 -2.67 -6.27
N ALA A 62 -13.60 -3.48 -5.75
CA ALA A 62 -12.58 -4.11 -6.58
C ALA A 62 -13.21 -5.03 -7.63
N LYS A 63 -14.21 -5.80 -7.23
CA LYS A 63 -14.89 -6.70 -8.14
C LYS A 63 -15.59 -5.92 -9.25
N ASN A 64 -16.26 -4.83 -8.90
CA ASN A 64 -16.98 -4.03 -9.88
C ASN A 64 -16.04 -3.36 -10.88
N CYS A 65 -14.80 -3.12 -10.50
CA CYS A 65 -13.81 -2.48 -11.36
C CYS A 65 -12.86 -3.47 -12.02
N ASN A 66 -13.03 -4.76 -11.78
CA ASN A 66 -12.10 -5.80 -12.23
C ASN A 66 -10.68 -5.51 -11.76
N ALA A 67 -10.55 -5.08 -10.51
CA ALA A 67 -9.27 -4.72 -9.96
C ALA A 67 -8.82 -5.73 -8.92
N LYS A 68 -7.51 -5.91 -8.82
CA LYS A 68 -6.92 -6.67 -7.74
C LYS A 68 -6.65 -5.73 -6.57
N ILE A 69 -6.60 -6.27 -5.37
CA ILE A 69 -6.52 -5.46 -4.16
C ILE A 69 -5.11 -5.53 -3.58
N ILE A 70 -4.53 -4.36 -3.30
CA ILE A 70 -3.21 -4.24 -2.68
C ILE A 70 -3.35 -3.44 -1.40
N THR A 71 -2.62 -3.85 -0.36
CA THR A 71 -2.50 -3.07 0.86
C THR A 71 -1.08 -3.21 1.39
N THR A 72 -0.74 -2.43 2.40
CA THR A 72 0.59 -2.54 3.03
C THR A 72 0.65 -3.76 3.93
N GLU A 73 1.87 -4.18 4.26
CA GLU A 73 2.06 -5.31 5.17
C GLU A 73 1.38 -5.08 6.51
N LYS A 74 1.52 -3.88 7.07
CA LYS A 74 0.92 -3.57 8.37
C LYS A 74 -0.60 -3.70 8.33
N ASP A 75 -1.21 -3.19 7.27
CA ASP A 75 -2.66 -3.26 7.14
C ASP A 75 -3.12 -4.69 6.91
N PHE A 76 -2.37 -5.43 6.09
CA PHE A 76 -2.69 -6.83 5.80
C PHE A 76 -2.71 -7.67 7.07
N LEU A 77 -1.73 -7.46 7.95
CA LEU A 77 -1.63 -8.22 9.19
C LEU A 77 -2.75 -7.90 10.18
N ARG A 78 -3.44 -6.79 10.00
CA ARG A 78 -4.59 -6.44 10.84
C ARG A 78 -5.88 -7.11 10.40
N LEU A 79 -5.86 -7.78 9.25
CA LEU A 79 -7.04 -8.45 8.73
C LEU A 79 -7.12 -9.87 9.27
N SER A 80 -8.35 -10.37 9.42
CA SER A 80 -8.53 -11.76 9.78
C SER A 80 -8.03 -12.65 8.62
N HIS A 81 -7.71 -13.89 8.93
CA HIS A 81 -7.23 -14.82 7.91
C HIS A 81 -8.20 -14.92 6.74
N GLU A 82 -9.49 -14.93 7.06
CA GLU A 82 -10.53 -15.00 6.04
C GLU A 82 -10.53 -13.75 5.15
N ASN A 83 -10.35 -12.58 5.77
CA ASN A 83 -10.38 -11.33 5.03
C ASN A 83 -9.13 -11.10 4.18
N GLN A 84 -8.04 -11.80 4.50
CA GLN A 84 -6.82 -11.68 3.72
C GLN A 84 -6.91 -12.33 2.34
N LYS A 85 -7.90 -13.18 2.13
CA LYS A 85 -8.06 -13.86 0.85
C LYS A 85 -8.30 -12.84 -0.26
N ASN A 86 -7.61 -13.04 -1.38
CA ASN A 86 -7.70 -12.18 -2.57
C ASN A 86 -7.20 -10.76 -2.33
N ILE A 87 -6.47 -10.54 -1.25
CA ILE A 87 -5.79 -9.28 -0.99
C ILE A 87 -4.30 -9.57 -0.96
N SER A 88 -3.53 -8.76 -1.68
CA SER A 88 -2.08 -8.92 -1.71
C SER A 88 -1.44 -7.82 -0.89
N GLN A 89 -0.39 -8.18 -0.16
CA GLN A 89 0.38 -7.17 0.55
C GLN A 89 1.55 -6.72 -0.31
N ILE A 90 1.84 -5.44 -0.24
CA ILE A 90 3.01 -4.90 -0.91
C ILE A 90 4.06 -4.60 0.16
N ASP A 91 5.26 -5.12 -0.05
CA ASP A 91 6.35 -4.95 0.90
C ASP A 91 7.13 -3.71 0.52
N VAL A 92 6.97 -2.67 1.31
CA VAL A 92 7.63 -1.40 1.06
C VAL A 92 8.76 -1.23 2.04
N GLU A 93 9.94 -0.95 1.53
CA GLU A 93 11.09 -0.64 2.36
C GLU A 93 11.31 0.85 2.35
N LEU A 94 11.27 1.43 3.55
CA LEU A 94 11.64 2.82 3.71
C LEU A 94 13.13 2.92 3.56
N GLU A 95 13.57 3.58 2.53
CA GLU A 95 14.99 3.92 2.45
C GLU A 95 15.24 5.04 3.42
N ILE A 96 15.93 4.73 4.50
CA ILE A 96 16.37 5.74 5.43
C ILE A 96 17.61 6.33 4.83
N ILE A 97 17.50 7.40 4.52
CA ILE A 97 18.56 8.01 3.82
C ILE A 97 19.40 8.82 4.77
N ASN A 98 18.65 7.84 4.74
CA ASN A 98 18.97 8.23 5.24
C ASN A 98 19.44 8.75 5.78
N LYS A 99 19.62 8.36 6.11
CA LYS A 99 19.77 8.69 6.80
C LYS A 99 20.43 9.26 6.86
N ASP A 100 20.64 9.12 6.53
CA ASP A 100 21.10 9.77 6.62
C ASP A 100 21.15 10.61 6.23
N ASP A 101 20.97 10.53 5.92
CA ASP A 101 20.85 11.40 5.86
C ASP A 101 20.51 12.20 6.07
N PHE A 102 20.37 11.88 6.46
CA PHE A 102 20.03 12.61 7.05
C PHE A 102 20.45 13.16 7.44
N THR A 103 20.89 12.72 7.50
CA THR A 103 21.41 13.16 7.99
C THR A 103 21.98 13.85 7.63
N LYS A 104 22.31 13.59 7.23
CA LYS A 104 22.75 14.21 7.12
C LYS A 104 22.48 15.11 6.81
N PHE A 105 22.18 14.97 6.58
CA PHE A 105 21.92 15.76 6.80
C PHE A 105 21.76 16.37 7.19
N LEU A 106 21.90 16.05 7.25
CA LEU A 106 21.95 16.48 7.95
C LEU A 106 22.31 16.92 8.21
N ASN A 107 22.64 16.57 8.13
CA ASN A 107 23.17 16.85 8.64
C ASN A 107 23.37 17.44 8.44
N ARG A 108 23.60 17.24 7.95
CA ARG A 108 23.83 17.60 8.23
C ARG A 108 23.88 18.28 8.40
N LYS A 109 24.17 18.23 8.04
CA LYS A 109 24.25 18.55 8.52
C LYS A 109 24.33 18.94 8.78
N ILE A 110 24.51 18.53 8.38
CA ILE A 110 24.58 18.53 8.86
C ILE A 110 24.55 18.75 9.04
#